data_26604077052139ab111840d955fb61e7
#
_entry.id   26604077052139ab111840d955fb61e7
#
_cell.length_a   1.000
_cell.length_b   1.000
_cell.length_c   1.000
_cell.angle_alpha   90.00
_cell.angle_beta   90.00
_cell.angle_gamma   90.00
#
_symmetry.space_group_name_H-M   'P 1'
#
loop_
_entity.id
_entity.type
_entity.pdbx_description
1 polymer ?
#
loop_
_entity_poly.entity_id
_entity_poly.type
_entity_poly.pdbx_seq_one_letter_code
_entity_poly.pdbx_strand_id
1 'polypeptide(L)'
;MLVHNSSADRLKLISNNTRAMISMPTASNTNSAMIQGIVASDNCNADNSGNKGSTCAVWDEAYLRADGKSFKVAYIAGSGRYYNSVRDFKTNGFTLPDSIALKDGAQLGYQAMDGKLQGCFQYSGYVTFLIKVTEEQPKFNLTKQVRVKGDNTWHTSVVAKPGQTLEYRLEYKNVGQTTQQKVVLRDTLAKQTSLVNDSASGTVSNLQGTVGVNYINGSTMLYNANNP
;
A
#
# COMPACT_ATOMS: atom_id res chain seq x y z
N MET A 1 -8.13 6.77 19.02
CA MET A 1 -9.58 6.50 19.22
C MET A 1 -9.95 6.77 20.66
N LEU A 2 -11.00 7.55 20.91
CA LEU A 2 -11.65 7.60 22.24
C LEU A 2 -12.59 6.39 22.37
N VAL A 3 -12.56 5.74 23.53
CA VAL A 3 -13.43 4.62 23.87
C VAL A 3 -14.21 4.97 25.12
N HIS A 4 -15.54 4.93 25.01
CA HIS A 4 -16.42 5.32 26.08
C HIS A 4 -17.72 4.50 26.06
N ASN A 5 -18.08 3.90 27.19
CA ASN A 5 -19.40 3.34 27.40
C ASN A 5 -20.30 4.44 27.98
N SER A 6 -21.23 4.97 27.19
CA SER A 6 -22.08 6.11 27.54
C SER A 6 -23.18 5.80 28.59
N SER A 7 -23.26 4.56 29.09
CA SER A 7 -24.22 4.21 30.13
C SER A 7 -23.96 4.98 31.43
N ALA A 8 -25.02 5.40 32.08
CA ALA A 8 -24.90 6.10 33.37
C ALA A 8 -24.37 5.15 34.45
N ASP A 9 -23.48 5.63 35.33
CA ASP A 9 -22.88 4.85 36.42
C ASP A 9 -23.91 4.17 37.32
N ARG A 10 -25.00 4.86 37.63
CA ARG A 10 -26.09 4.33 38.44
C ARG A 10 -26.73 3.06 37.91
N LEU A 11 -26.64 2.80 36.63
CA LEU A 11 -27.19 1.61 35.97
C LEU A 11 -26.26 0.39 36.04
N LYS A 12 -24.99 0.61 36.41
CA LYS A 12 -23.95 -0.44 36.51
C LYS A 12 -23.85 -1.34 35.28
N LEU A 13 -24.17 -0.81 34.10
CA LEU A 13 -24.11 -1.54 32.86
C LEU A 13 -22.68 -1.70 32.41
N ILE A 14 -22.32 -2.93 32.02
CA ILE A 14 -20.99 -3.30 31.54
C ILE A 14 -21.10 -3.68 30.08
N SER A 15 -20.25 -3.07 29.25
CA SER A 15 -20.01 -3.50 27.88
C SER A 15 -19.13 -4.75 27.90
N ASN A 16 -19.54 -5.81 27.23
CA ASN A 16 -18.85 -7.10 27.23
C ASN A 16 -18.16 -7.35 25.89
N ASN A 17 -17.02 -8.05 25.93
CA ASN A 17 -16.17 -8.30 24.78
C ASN A 17 -15.86 -7.02 23.99
N THR A 18 -15.65 -5.93 24.75
CA THR A 18 -15.29 -4.65 24.16
C THR A 18 -13.89 -4.75 23.56
N ARG A 19 -13.78 -4.48 22.28
CA ARG A 19 -12.52 -4.61 21.55
C ARG A 19 -12.31 -3.46 20.57
N ALA A 20 -11.05 -3.10 20.37
CA ALA A 20 -10.64 -2.15 19.35
C ALA A 20 -10.05 -2.88 18.13
N MET A 21 -10.34 -2.35 16.98
CA MET A 21 -9.81 -2.82 15.70
C MET A 21 -9.34 -1.64 14.86
N ILE A 22 -8.39 -1.89 13.98
CA ILE A 22 -7.90 -0.93 13.00
C ILE A 22 -8.08 -1.55 11.63
N SER A 23 -8.75 -0.84 10.73
CA SER A 23 -8.79 -1.17 9.32
C SER A 23 -7.91 -0.21 8.55
N MET A 24 -7.02 -0.77 7.74
CA MET A 24 -6.09 -0.02 6.89
C MET A 24 -6.13 -0.57 5.47
N PRO A 25 -5.87 0.27 4.44
CA PRO A 25 -5.82 -0.22 3.07
C PRO A 25 -4.65 -1.19 2.89
N THR A 26 -4.90 -2.28 2.20
CA THR A 26 -3.88 -3.25 1.79
C THR A 26 -3.26 -2.88 0.44
N ALA A 27 -3.90 -1.95 -0.30
CA ALA A 27 -3.45 -1.54 -1.60
C ALA A 27 -2.17 -0.70 -1.51
N SER A 28 -1.23 -0.96 -2.41
CA SER A 28 -0.11 -0.11 -2.77
C SER A 28 -0.52 0.82 -3.92
N ASN A 29 0.31 1.81 -4.24
CA ASN A 29 0.08 2.79 -5.32
C ASN A 29 -1.12 3.72 -5.10
N THR A 30 -1.34 4.15 -3.89
CA THR A 30 -2.35 5.16 -3.59
C THR A 30 -1.72 6.48 -3.17
N ASN A 31 -2.32 7.59 -3.57
CA ASN A 31 -2.00 8.91 -3.04
C ASN A 31 -2.95 9.33 -1.90
N SER A 32 -3.89 8.46 -1.54
CA SER A 32 -4.83 8.65 -0.44
C SER A 32 -5.09 7.32 0.25
N ALA A 33 -5.03 7.30 1.57
CA ALA A 33 -5.33 6.13 2.40
C ALA A 33 -6.31 6.52 3.51
N MET A 34 -7.35 5.73 3.68
CA MET A 34 -8.28 5.83 4.79
C MET A 34 -7.86 4.81 5.87
N ILE A 35 -7.75 5.28 7.10
CA ILE A 35 -7.53 4.45 8.28
C ILE A 35 -8.77 4.56 9.14
N GLN A 36 -9.39 3.43 9.43
CA GLN A 36 -10.60 3.37 10.25
C GLN A 36 -10.27 2.78 11.60
N GLY A 37 -10.67 3.46 12.65
CA GLY A 37 -10.66 2.97 14.02
C GLY A 37 -12.04 2.48 14.40
N ILE A 38 -12.15 1.25 14.88
CA ILE A 38 -13.41 0.58 15.18
C ILE A 38 -13.40 0.13 16.64
N VAL A 39 -14.49 0.35 17.34
CA VAL A 39 -14.74 -0.22 18.68
C VAL A 39 -16.02 -1.04 18.61
N ALA A 40 -15.96 -2.30 19.03
CA ALA A 40 -17.09 -3.20 19.02
C ALA A 40 -17.32 -3.83 20.40
N SER A 41 -18.54 -4.23 20.67
CA SER A 41 -18.90 -5.03 21.85
C SER A 41 -20.08 -5.95 21.55
N ASP A 42 -20.28 -6.97 22.39
CA ASP A 42 -21.33 -7.96 22.15
C ASP A 42 -22.71 -7.56 22.68
N ASN A 43 -22.78 -6.52 23.50
CA ASN A 43 -24.00 -6.09 24.17
C ASN A 43 -24.20 -4.58 24.15
N CYS A 44 -23.85 -3.91 23.08
CA CYS A 44 -24.17 -2.48 22.94
C CYS A 44 -25.46 -2.27 22.13
N ASN A 45 -26.08 -1.10 22.33
CA ASN A 45 -27.09 -0.57 21.42
C ASN A 45 -26.41 0.48 20.56
N ALA A 46 -26.00 0.13 19.35
CA ALA A 46 -25.34 1.06 18.43
C ALA A 46 -26.32 2.09 17.84
N ASP A 47 -27.57 1.74 17.81
CA ASP A 47 -28.66 2.61 17.41
C ASP A 47 -29.75 2.57 18.49
N ASN A 48 -30.60 3.57 18.53
CA ASN A 48 -31.78 3.60 19.41
C ASN A 48 -32.86 2.60 18.97
N SER A 49 -32.53 1.59 18.18
CA SER A 49 -33.49 0.62 17.58
C SER A 49 -34.01 -0.41 18.57
N GLY A 50 -33.54 -0.41 19.81
CA GLY A 50 -34.03 -1.30 20.86
C GLY A 50 -33.56 -2.73 20.77
N ASN A 51 -32.66 -3.10 19.85
CA ASN A 51 -32.06 -4.42 19.75
C ASN A 51 -31.05 -4.64 20.89
N LYS A 52 -31.54 -5.10 22.01
CA LYS A 52 -30.71 -5.48 23.16
C LYS A 52 -29.97 -6.77 22.85
N GLY A 53 -28.63 -6.76 23.04
CA GLY A 53 -27.82 -7.97 23.00
C GLY A 53 -27.19 -8.33 21.67
N SER A 54 -27.30 -7.49 20.64
CA SER A 54 -26.58 -7.69 19.39
C SER A 54 -25.18 -7.09 19.42
N THR A 55 -24.23 -7.77 18.81
CA THR A 55 -22.89 -7.21 18.56
C THR A 55 -23.02 -5.94 17.76
N CYS A 56 -22.42 -4.87 18.21
CA CYS A 56 -22.38 -3.60 17.50
C CYS A 56 -20.97 -3.03 17.43
N ALA A 57 -20.78 -2.19 16.45
CA ALA A 57 -19.54 -1.47 16.25
C ALA A 57 -19.80 0.02 15.97
N VAL A 58 -18.93 0.84 16.50
CA VAL A 58 -18.83 2.27 16.16
C VAL A 58 -17.45 2.52 15.57
N TRP A 59 -17.33 3.43 14.62
CA TRP A 59 -16.07 3.73 13.95
C TRP A 59 -15.94 5.20 13.62
N ASP A 60 -14.70 5.59 13.39
CA ASP A 60 -14.33 6.89 12.86
C ASP A 60 -13.13 6.74 11.92
N GLU A 61 -12.89 7.72 11.07
CA GLU A 61 -11.99 7.62 9.94
C GLU A 61 -10.97 8.76 9.96
N ALA A 62 -9.74 8.40 9.59
CA ALA A 62 -8.67 9.35 9.34
C ALA A 62 -8.12 9.17 7.93
N TYR A 63 -7.88 10.27 7.23
CA TYR A 63 -7.39 10.26 5.86
C TYR A 63 -5.97 10.77 5.80
N LEU A 64 -5.11 9.98 5.14
CA LEU A 64 -3.76 10.38 4.74
C LEU A 64 -3.79 10.73 3.26
N ARG A 65 -3.15 11.83 2.89
CA ARG A 65 -2.99 12.25 1.49
C ARG A 65 -1.56 12.68 1.22
N ALA A 66 -1.07 12.38 0.03
CA ALA A 66 0.22 12.84 -0.45
C ALA A 66 0.05 13.47 -1.83
N ASP A 67 0.54 14.70 -2.00
CA ASP A 67 0.48 15.43 -3.27
C ASP A 67 1.38 14.77 -4.32
N GLY A 68 0.75 14.17 -5.32
CA GLY A 68 1.43 13.62 -6.50
C GLY A 68 2.34 12.42 -6.24
N LYS A 69 2.32 11.88 -5.02
CA LYS A 69 3.17 10.74 -4.63
C LYS A 69 2.34 9.55 -4.21
N SER A 70 2.75 8.37 -4.62
CA SER A 70 2.18 7.12 -4.13
C SER A 70 2.86 6.69 -2.85
N PHE A 71 2.10 6.11 -1.93
CA PHE A 71 2.61 5.59 -0.67
C PHE A 71 1.89 4.31 -0.25
N LYS A 72 2.53 3.62 0.67
CA LYS A 72 2.01 2.44 1.37
C LYS A 72 1.94 2.72 2.86
N VAL A 73 0.89 2.23 3.50
CA VAL A 73 0.69 2.32 4.95
C VAL A 73 0.83 0.92 5.56
N ALA A 74 1.51 0.83 6.69
CA ALA A 74 1.62 -0.40 7.44
C ALA A 74 1.51 -0.13 8.94
N TYR A 75 0.82 -0.99 9.68
CA TYR A 75 0.83 -0.99 11.14
C TYR A 75 2.22 -1.35 11.67
N ILE A 76 2.67 -0.68 12.73
CA ILE A 76 3.91 -1.03 13.41
C ILE A 76 3.56 -2.00 14.53
N ALA A 77 4.01 -3.24 14.41
CA ALA A 77 3.76 -4.29 15.39
C ALA A 77 4.22 -3.89 16.79
N GLY A 78 3.46 -4.28 17.81
CA GLY A 78 3.72 -3.96 19.21
C GLY A 78 3.48 -2.51 19.59
N SER A 79 2.96 -1.66 18.70
CA SER A 79 2.74 -0.23 18.97
C SER A 79 1.39 0.09 19.60
N GLY A 80 0.45 -0.85 19.59
CA GLY A 80 -0.88 -0.64 20.16
C GLY A 80 -0.84 -0.36 21.67
N ARG A 81 -1.52 0.71 22.10
CA ARG A 81 -1.63 1.08 23.51
C ARG A 81 -3.05 1.52 23.85
N TYR A 82 -3.47 1.20 25.05
CA TYR A 82 -4.69 1.72 25.63
C TYR A 82 -4.38 2.48 26.91
N TYR A 83 -4.83 3.70 27.00
CA TYR A 83 -4.64 4.61 28.12
C TYR A 83 -5.97 4.91 28.77
N ASN A 84 -6.02 4.84 30.10
CA ASN A 84 -7.17 5.22 30.90
C ASN A 84 -6.67 5.82 32.24
N SER A 85 -7.56 6.07 33.19
CA SER A 85 -7.19 6.63 34.48
C SER A 85 -6.39 5.70 35.39
N VAL A 86 -6.35 4.39 35.09
CA VAL A 86 -5.50 3.39 35.80
C VAL A 86 -4.08 3.36 35.24
N ARG A 87 -3.96 3.42 33.93
CA ARG A 87 -2.68 3.50 33.22
C ARG A 87 -2.69 4.62 32.19
N ASP A 88 -2.15 5.73 32.61
CA ASP A 88 -2.05 6.95 31.81
C ASP A 88 -0.82 6.98 30.89
N PHE A 89 -0.58 8.09 30.23
CA PHE A 89 0.58 8.29 29.38
C PHE A 89 1.92 8.23 30.12
N LYS A 90 1.94 8.52 31.43
CA LYS A 90 3.15 8.45 32.24
C LYS A 90 3.56 7.00 32.51
N THR A 91 2.60 6.11 32.58
CA THR A 91 2.80 4.67 32.78
C THR A 91 2.86 3.86 31.48
N ASN A 92 2.88 4.53 30.33
CA ASN A 92 2.91 3.94 28.98
C ASN A 92 1.67 3.07 28.65
N GLY A 93 0.57 3.22 29.38
CA GLY A 93 -0.68 2.52 29.14
C GLY A 93 -0.62 1.00 29.22
N PHE A 94 -1.68 0.35 28.78
CA PHE A 94 -1.72 -1.09 28.56
C PHE A 94 -1.24 -1.41 27.14
N THR A 95 -0.36 -2.39 26.98
CA THR A 95 0.01 -2.90 25.68
C THR A 95 -1.13 -3.69 25.10
N LEU A 96 -1.52 -3.38 23.86
CA LEU A 96 -2.49 -4.13 23.10
C LEU A 96 -1.81 -5.13 22.15
N PRO A 97 -2.36 -6.32 21.99
CA PRO A 97 -1.83 -7.31 21.06
C PRO A 97 -2.00 -6.84 19.60
N ASP A 98 -1.17 -7.35 18.71
CA ASP A 98 -1.20 -7.01 17.27
C ASP A 98 -2.49 -7.47 16.55
N SER A 99 -3.30 -8.29 17.20
CA SER A 99 -4.65 -8.60 16.75
C SER A 99 -5.54 -7.37 16.57
N ILE A 100 -5.16 -6.22 17.16
CA ILE A 100 -5.82 -4.94 16.91
C ILE A 100 -5.86 -4.57 15.42
N ALA A 101 -4.85 -4.98 14.65
CA ALA A 101 -4.78 -4.79 13.20
C ALA A 101 -5.38 -5.97 12.40
N LEU A 102 -6.07 -6.88 13.06
CA LEU A 102 -6.77 -8.02 12.50
C LEU A 102 -8.28 -7.95 12.79
N LYS A 103 -9.04 -8.81 12.15
CA LYS A 103 -10.51 -8.85 12.29
C LYS A 103 -10.98 -9.11 13.73
N ASP A 104 -10.21 -9.86 14.51
CA ASP A 104 -10.58 -10.22 15.89
C ASP A 104 -10.44 -9.06 16.88
N GLY A 105 -9.55 -8.09 16.54
CA GLY A 105 -9.31 -6.93 17.39
C GLY A 105 -8.51 -7.24 18.67
N ALA A 106 -8.34 -6.22 19.50
CA ALA A 106 -7.72 -6.31 20.82
C ALA A 106 -8.73 -5.98 21.89
N GLN A 107 -8.87 -6.82 22.89
CA GLN A 107 -9.77 -6.57 24.01
C GLN A 107 -9.33 -5.34 24.81
N LEU A 108 -10.31 -4.58 25.26
CA LEU A 108 -10.14 -3.40 26.11
C LEU A 108 -10.76 -3.68 27.47
N GLY A 109 -10.39 -2.90 28.46
CA GLY A 109 -10.98 -2.98 29.79
C GLY A 109 -10.43 -1.87 30.71
N TYR A 110 -10.88 -1.82 31.95
CA TYR A 110 -10.49 -0.75 32.84
C TYR A 110 -9.22 -1.05 33.64
N GLN A 111 -9.20 -2.15 34.39
CA GLN A 111 -8.05 -2.61 35.17
C GLN A 111 -7.27 -3.75 34.48
N ALA A 112 -7.96 -4.50 33.68
CA ALA A 112 -7.43 -5.60 32.87
C ALA A 112 -8.02 -5.53 31.47
N MET A 113 -7.28 -6.05 30.47
CA MET A 113 -7.73 -6.09 29.08
C MET A 113 -8.64 -7.33 28.85
N ASP A 114 -9.76 -7.38 29.57
CA ASP A 114 -10.67 -8.53 29.67
C ASP A 114 -11.97 -8.36 28.87
N GLY A 115 -12.08 -7.29 28.10
CA GLY A 115 -13.28 -6.99 27.32
C GLY A 115 -14.39 -6.32 28.10
N LYS A 116 -14.21 -5.98 29.37
CA LYS A 116 -15.24 -5.41 30.23
C LYS A 116 -15.02 -3.92 30.44
N LEU A 117 -15.97 -3.09 30.01
CA LEU A 117 -15.90 -1.64 30.17
C LEU A 117 -17.18 -1.14 30.82
N GLN A 118 -17.04 -0.56 32.01
CA GLN A 118 -18.15 -0.01 32.76
C GLN A 118 -18.67 1.28 32.14
N GLY A 119 -19.94 1.58 32.35
CA GLY A 119 -20.55 2.86 31.99
C GLY A 119 -20.02 3.98 32.84
N CYS A 120 -19.96 5.16 32.30
CA CYS A 120 -19.51 6.43 32.86
C CYS A 120 -18.16 6.87 32.31
N PHE A 121 -18.01 8.19 32.17
CA PHE A 121 -16.82 8.81 31.56
C PHE A 121 -15.51 8.48 32.31
N GLN A 122 -15.55 8.27 33.61
CA GLN A 122 -14.36 7.90 34.38
C GLN A 122 -13.69 6.60 33.95
N TYR A 123 -14.42 5.71 33.23
CA TYR A 123 -13.93 4.44 32.70
C TYR A 123 -13.52 4.54 31.23
N SER A 124 -13.58 5.73 30.65
CA SER A 124 -13.16 5.95 29.28
C SER A 124 -11.65 5.84 29.12
N GLY A 125 -11.20 5.67 27.89
CA GLY A 125 -9.79 5.63 27.56
C GLY A 125 -9.51 5.93 26.10
N TYR A 126 -8.22 5.91 25.75
CA TYR A 126 -7.73 6.20 24.42
C TYR A 126 -6.92 5.03 23.89
N VAL A 127 -7.25 4.59 22.70
CA VAL A 127 -6.41 3.67 21.92
C VAL A 127 -5.52 4.49 20.99
N THR A 128 -4.22 4.20 21.03
CA THR A 128 -3.23 4.73 20.10
C THR A 128 -2.47 3.60 19.43
N PHE A 129 -1.92 3.87 18.27
CA PHE A 129 -1.04 2.96 17.54
C PHE A 129 -0.16 3.77 16.59
N LEU A 130 0.92 3.17 16.13
CA LEU A 130 1.81 3.77 15.16
C LEU A 130 1.63 3.11 13.78
N ILE A 131 1.74 3.92 12.77
CA ILE A 131 1.77 3.48 11.38
C ILE A 131 3.08 3.93 10.72
N LYS A 132 3.59 3.13 9.82
CA LYS A 132 4.67 3.48 8.93
C LYS A 132 4.09 3.87 7.57
N VAL A 133 4.39 5.08 7.14
CA VAL A 133 4.11 5.54 5.78
C VAL A 133 5.40 5.42 4.97
N THR A 134 5.36 4.70 3.86
CA THR A 134 6.52 4.52 2.98
C THR A 134 6.16 5.05 1.60
N GLU A 135 6.93 6.03 1.12
CA GLU A 135 6.78 6.53 -0.23
C GLU A 135 7.19 5.45 -1.22
N GLU A 136 6.35 5.20 -2.22
CA GLU A 136 6.62 4.26 -3.28
C GLU A 136 7.21 5.00 -4.47
N GLN A 137 8.44 4.65 -4.82
CA GLN A 137 9.18 5.25 -5.92
C GLN A 137 9.08 4.39 -7.19
N PRO A 138 8.84 5.01 -8.36
CA PRO A 138 9.02 4.31 -9.63
C PRO A 138 10.49 3.93 -9.78
N LYS A 139 10.76 2.70 -10.15
CA LYS A 139 12.11 2.21 -10.39
C LYS A 139 12.12 1.30 -11.59
N PHE A 140 13.10 1.48 -12.45
CA PHE A 140 13.26 0.63 -13.61
C PHE A 140 14.71 0.28 -13.86
N ASN A 141 14.93 -0.82 -14.55
CA ASN A 141 16.20 -1.19 -15.15
C ASN A 141 16.07 -1.10 -16.67
N LEU A 142 17.07 -0.55 -17.30
CA LEU A 142 17.21 -0.52 -18.74
C LEU A 142 18.56 -1.14 -19.10
N THR A 143 18.53 -2.17 -19.96
CA THR A 143 19.75 -2.78 -20.51
C THR A 143 19.73 -2.63 -22.00
N LYS A 144 20.92 -2.36 -22.59
CA LYS A 144 21.14 -2.35 -24.02
C LYS A 144 22.25 -3.35 -24.34
N GLN A 145 21.98 -4.20 -25.31
CA GLN A 145 22.93 -5.20 -25.77
C GLN A 145 22.98 -5.17 -27.29
N VAL A 146 24.09 -5.67 -27.85
CA VAL A 146 24.36 -5.71 -29.29
C VAL A 146 24.99 -7.03 -29.65
N ARG A 147 24.72 -7.51 -30.87
CA ARG A 147 25.40 -8.65 -31.49
C ARG A 147 25.55 -8.45 -33.00
N VAL A 148 26.48 -9.11 -33.62
CA VAL A 148 26.51 -9.27 -35.08
C VAL A 148 25.37 -10.22 -35.45
N LYS A 149 24.61 -9.89 -36.49
CA LYS A 149 23.51 -10.74 -36.97
C LYS A 149 24.01 -12.15 -37.26
N GLY A 150 23.36 -13.14 -36.65
CA GLY A 150 23.74 -14.55 -36.72
C GLY A 150 24.53 -15.05 -35.51
N ASP A 151 25.03 -14.17 -34.62
CA ASP A 151 25.61 -14.58 -33.35
C ASP A 151 24.53 -15.07 -32.38
N ASN A 152 24.89 -16.08 -31.58
CA ASN A 152 23.97 -16.63 -30.56
C ASN A 152 24.02 -15.87 -29.21
N THR A 153 25.04 -15.02 -29.01
CA THR A 153 25.28 -14.32 -27.76
C THR A 153 25.08 -12.82 -27.85
N TRP A 154 24.53 -12.23 -26.82
CA TRP A 154 24.36 -10.78 -26.67
C TRP A 154 25.48 -10.21 -25.84
N HIS A 155 26.05 -9.09 -26.26
CA HIS A 155 27.18 -8.42 -25.61
C HIS A 155 26.85 -6.96 -25.29
N THR A 156 27.59 -6.35 -24.42
CA THR A 156 27.52 -4.90 -24.15
C THR A 156 28.19 -4.09 -25.27
N SER A 157 29.12 -4.69 -25.98
CA SER A 157 29.82 -4.11 -27.15
C SER A 157 30.30 -5.22 -28.10
N VAL A 158 30.40 -4.91 -29.36
CA VAL A 158 30.96 -5.82 -30.40
C VAL A 158 31.89 -5.03 -31.31
N VAL A 159 32.84 -5.75 -31.89
CA VAL A 159 33.64 -5.23 -33.00
C VAL A 159 32.99 -5.72 -34.31
N ALA A 160 32.62 -4.77 -35.16
CA ALA A 160 31.98 -5.08 -36.43
C ALA A 160 32.79 -4.51 -37.60
N LYS A 161 32.76 -5.21 -38.75
CA LYS A 161 33.36 -4.77 -40.00
C LYS A 161 32.34 -3.94 -40.81
N PRO A 162 32.80 -3.01 -41.68
CA PRO A 162 31.91 -2.33 -42.61
C PRO A 162 31.05 -3.33 -43.41
N GLY A 163 29.76 -3.04 -43.55
CA GLY A 163 28.79 -3.88 -44.25
C GLY A 163 28.16 -4.98 -43.42
N GLN A 164 28.61 -5.24 -42.19
CA GLN A 164 27.93 -6.20 -41.31
C GLN A 164 26.65 -5.59 -40.73
N THR A 165 25.63 -6.43 -40.55
CA THR A 165 24.40 -6.07 -39.85
C THR A 165 24.56 -6.35 -38.37
N LEU A 166 24.19 -5.37 -37.54
CA LEU A 166 24.14 -5.47 -36.07
C LEU A 166 22.70 -5.57 -35.61
N GLU A 167 22.46 -6.39 -34.62
CA GLU A 167 21.18 -6.45 -33.91
C GLU A 167 21.35 -5.83 -32.54
N TYR A 168 20.43 -4.95 -32.17
CA TYR A 168 20.37 -4.33 -30.83
C TYR A 168 19.17 -4.86 -30.09
N ARG A 169 19.32 -5.08 -28.76
CA ARG A 169 18.26 -5.42 -27.84
C ARG A 169 18.23 -4.40 -26.71
N LEU A 170 17.08 -3.76 -26.54
CA LEU A 170 16.78 -2.95 -25.36
C LEU A 170 15.79 -3.72 -24.50
N GLU A 171 16.14 -3.92 -23.25
CA GLU A 171 15.25 -4.55 -22.27
C GLU A 171 14.96 -3.55 -21.17
N TYR A 172 13.68 -3.22 -21.04
CA TYR A 172 13.14 -2.39 -19.97
C TYR A 172 12.39 -3.27 -18.98
N LYS A 173 12.67 -3.10 -17.69
CA LYS A 173 12.00 -3.83 -16.63
C LYS A 173 11.59 -2.86 -15.52
N ASN A 174 10.29 -2.82 -15.21
CA ASN A 174 9.81 -2.17 -14.01
C ASN A 174 10.23 -3.02 -12.79
N VAL A 175 11.10 -2.50 -11.95
CA VAL A 175 11.57 -3.13 -10.70
C VAL A 175 11.13 -2.31 -9.48
N GLY A 176 10.31 -1.28 -9.69
CA GLY A 176 9.67 -0.52 -8.64
C GLY A 176 8.37 -1.18 -8.16
N GLN A 177 7.76 -0.54 -7.18
CA GLN A 177 6.48 -0.97 -6.59
C GLN A 177 5.28 -0.27 -7.24
N THR A 178 5.54 0.72 -8.10
CA THR A 178 4.51 1.51 -8.77
C THR A 178 4.33 1.08 -10.22
N THR A 179 3.09 1.13 -10.70
CA THR A 179 2.81 0.96 -12.13
C THR A 179 3.40 2.15 -12.89
N GLN A 180 4.14 1.87 -13.97
CA GLN A 180 4.67 2.91 -14.83
C GLN A 180 3.80 3.04 -16.06
N GLN A 181 3.37 4.26 -16.33
CA GLN A 181 2.50 4.60 -17.44
C GLN A 181 3.27 5.37 -18.52
N LYS A 182 2.81 5.27 -19.77
CA LYS A 182 3.38 6.01 -20.91
C LYS A 182 4.88 5.79 -21.07
N VAL A 183 5.35 4.56 -20.86
CA VAL A 183 6.75 4.21 -21.01
C VAL A 183 7.17 4.35 -22.48
N VAL A 184 8.21 5.14 -22.72
CA VAL A 184 8.78 5.37 -24.04
C VAL A 184 10.26 4.98 -24.00
N LEU A 185 10.65 4.05 -24.86
CA LEU A 185 12.05 3.71 -25.09
C LEU A 185 12.54 4.45 -26.31
N ARG A 186 13.64 5.19 -26.17
CA ARG A 186 14.30 5.88 -27.28
C ARG A 186 15.72 5.37 -27.39
N ASP A 187 16.11 4.96 -28.60
CA ASP A 187 17.48 4.63 -28.92
C ASP A 187 18.01 5.53 -30.04
N THR A 188 19.28 5.90 -29.95
CA THR A 188 19.97 6.69 -30.97
C THR A 188 21.03 5.82 -31.61
N LEU A 189 20.96 5.71 -32.91
CA LEU A 189 21.93 4.94 -33.68
C LEU A 189 23.33 5.58 -33.66
N ALA A 190 24.37 4.75 -33.69
CA ALA A 190 25.74 5.23 -33.81
C ALA A 190 25.94 5.96 -35.17
N LYS A 191 26.80 6.98 -35.20
CA LYS A 191 26.98 7.86 -36.36
C LYS A 191 27.32 7.15 -37.72
N GLN A 192 27.91 5.97 -37.66
CA GLN A 192 28.31 5.19 -38.85
C GLN A 192 27.36 4.02 -39.13
N THR A 193 26.17 4.04 -38.57
CA THR A 193 25.17 2.98 -38.79
C THR A 193 23.89 3.58 -39.35
N SER A 194 23.19 2.77 -40.17
CA SER A 194 21.86 3.09 -40.65
C SER A 194 20.88 2.02 -40.22
N LEU A 195 19.63 2.43 -40.00
CA LEU A 195 18.56 1.52 -39.65
C LEU A 195 18.21 0.66 -40.86
N VAL A 196 18.08 -0.63 -40.65
CA VAL A 196 17.44 -1.54 -41.65
C VAL A 196 15.91 -1.32 -41.51
N ASN A 197 15.27 -0.92 -42.58
CA ASN A 197 13.83 -0.64 -42.59
C ASN A 197 13.05 -1.87 -42.10
N ASP A 198 11.98 -1.61 -41.38
CA ASP A 198 11.04 -2.62 -40.84
C ASP A 198 11.68 -3.69 -39.94
N SER A 199 12.90 -3.46 -39.45
CA SER A 199 13.64 -4.43 -38.63
C SER A 199 13.33 -4.35 -37.14
N ALA A 200 12.66 -3.29 -36.67
CA ALA A 200 12.37 -3.17 -35.24
C ALA A 200 11.09 -3.94 -34.87
N SER A 201 11.18 -4.69 -33.81
CA SER A 201 10.07 -5.41 -33.21
C SER A 201 10.13 -5.27 -31.71
N GLY A 202 8.99 -5.40 -31.06
CA GLY A 202 8.90 -5.34 -29.60
C GLY A 202 8.03 -6.45 -29.05
N THR A 203 8.46 -7.07 -27.98
CA THR A 203 7.67 -8.02 -27.21
C THR A 203 7.55 -7.52 -25.79
N VAL A 204 6.37 -7.68 -25.19
CA VAL A 204 6.12 -7.30 -23.79
C VAL A 204 5.49 -8.49 -23.10
N SER A 205 6.09 -8.91 -22.00
CA SER A 205 5.53 -9.93 -21.12
C SER A 205 4.60 -9.27 -20.08
N ASN A 206 3.49 -9.93 -19.79
CA ASN A 206 2.52 -9.53 -18.77
C ASN A 206 1.75 -8.22 -19.05
N LEU A 207 1.52 -7.89 -20.31
CA LEU A 207 0.69 -6.77 -20.71
C LEU A 207 -0.65 -7.22 -21.29
N GLN A 208 -1.70 -6.54 -20.86
CA GLN A 208 -2.97 -6.51 -21.60
C GLN A 208 -2.91 -5.29 -22.55
N GLY A 209 -2.66 -5.53 -23.84
CA GLY A 209 -2.63 -4.49 -24.84
C GLY A 209 -1.62 -4.69 -25.96
N THR A 210 -1.68 -3.84 -26.97
CA THR A 210 -0.83 -3.85 -28.16
C THR A 210 0.39 -2.95 -27.99
N VAL A 211 1.56 -3.42 -28.38
CA VAL A 211 2.79 -2.62 -28.43
C VAL A 211 2.94 -2.07 -29.85
N GLY A 212 2.92 -0.74 -29.96
CA GLY A 212 3.25 -0.05 -31.21
C GLY A 212 4.74 0.29 -31.26
N VAL A 213 5.37 0.09 -32.41
CA VAL A 213 6.74 0.51 -32.66
C VAL A 213 6.73 1.61 -33.72
N ASN A 214 7.16 2.81 -33.35
CA ASN A 214 7.24 3.96 -34.26
C ASN A 214 8.70 4.41 -34.42
N TYR A 215 9.06 4.80 -35.64
CA TYR A 215 10.36 5.38 -35.96
C TYR A 215 10.26 6.89 -36.14
N ILE A 216 11.12 7.65 -35.45
CA ILE A 216 11.21 9.09 -35.60
C ILE A 216 12.67 9.48 -35.75
N ASN A 217 13.05 10.04 -36.92
CA ASN A 217 14.38 10.60 -37.19
C ASN A 217 15.56 9.70 -36.77
N GLY A 218 15.55 8.42 -37.18
CA GLY A 218 16.61 7.47 -36.83
C GLY A 218 16.56 6.92 -35.40
N SER A 219 15.53 7.24 -34.63
CA SER A 219 15.26 6.69 -33.29
C SER A 219 14.06 5.76 -33.33
N THR A 220 14.13 4.68 -32.58
CA THR A 220 13.00 3.76 -32.39
C THR A 220 12.27 4.12 -31.10
N MET A 221 10.98 4.33 -31.16
CA MET A 221 10.13 4.51 -29.98
C MET A 221 9.21 3.29 -29.81
N LEU A 222 9.32 2.62 -28.69
CA LEU A 222 8.32 1.66 -28.24
C LEU A 222 7.30 2.39 -27.36
N TYR A 223 6.08 2.48 -27.84
CA TYR A 223 5.01 3.15 -27.13
C TYR A 223 3.95 2.14 -26.72
N ASN A 224 3.63 2.13 -25.42
CA ASN A 224 2.49 1.38 -24.90
C ASN A 224 1.30 2.33 -24.70
N ALA A 225 0.35 2.33 -25.64
CA ALA A 225 -0.78 3.24 -25.62
C ALA A 225 -1.90 2.85 -24.65
N ASN A 226 -1.91 1.62 -24.12
CA ASN A 226 -3.10 1.03 -23.52
C ASN A 226 -2.90 0.48 -22.10
N ASN A 227 -1.99 1.02 -21.30
CA ASN A 227 -1.97 0.68 -19.89
C ASN A 227 -2.44 1.89 -19.08
N PRO A 228 -3.72 1.88 -18.56
CA PRO A 228 -4.22 2.92 -17.66
C PRO A 228 -3.51 2.88 -16.29
#